data_f6de1274471446c3e257fb3dee6c4d2c
#
_entry.id   f6de1274471446c3e257fb3dee6c4d2c
#
_cell.length_a   1.000
_cell.length_b   1.000
_cell.length_c   1.000
_cell.angle_alpha   90.00
_cell.angle_beta   90.00
_cell.angle_gamma   90.00
#
_symmetry.space_group_name_H-M   'P 1'
#
loop_
_entity.id
_entity.type
_entity.pdbx_description
1 polymer ?
#
loop_
_entity_poly.entity_id
_entity_poly.type
_entity_poly.pdbx_seq_one_letter_code
_entity_poly.pdbx_strand_id
1 'polypeptide(L)' 'MKQFLKEIKDTYREENKDYMKQNDMLEKKGNCEMTDEDFHILQGWVEALEYVLKLAKDKGLDK' A
#
# COMPACT_ATOMS: atom_id res chain seq x y z
N MET A 1 4.01 1.02 -20.60
CA MET A 1 3.47 1.79 -19.45
C MET A 1 2.24 1.18 -18.81
N LYS A 2 1.25 0.78 -19.60
CA LYS A 2 0.02 0.24 -19.02
C LYS A 2 0.24 -0.99 -18.16
N GLN A 3 1.10 -1.91 -18.61
CA GLN A 3 1.36 -3.12 -17.85
C GLN A 3 2.12 -2.83 -16.56
N PHE A 4 3.06 -1.90 -16.63
CA PHE A 4 3.81 -1.46 -15.45
C PHE A 4 2.85 -0.87 -14.41
N LEU A 5 1.93 0.00 -14.84
CA LEU A 5 0.96 0.60 -13.94
C LEU A 5 -0.01 -0.43 -13.38
N LYS A 6 -0.37 -1.44 -14.18
CA LYS A 6 -1.22 -2.51 -13.70
C LYS A 6 -0.52 -3.29 -12.58
N GLU A 7 0.75 -3.59 -12.76
CA GLU A 7 1.52 -4.30 -11.74
C GLU A 7 1.62 -3.48 -10.45
N ILE A 8 1.81 -2.16 -10.58
CA ILE A 8 1.83 -1.28 -9.41
C ILE A 8 0.47 -1.29 -8.71
N LYS A 9 -0.62 -1.23 -9.45
CA LYS A 9 -1.95 -1.26 -8.87
C LYS A 9 -2.21 -2.58 -8.14
N ASP A 10 -1.82 -3.68 -8.73
CA ASP A 10 -2.00 -5.00 -8.13
C ASP A 10 -1.18 -5.11 -6.85
N THR A 11 0.07 -4.66 -6.88
CA THR A 11 0.93 -4.65 -5.71
C THR A 11 0.34 -3.77 -4.61
N TYR A 12 -0.14 -2.59 -4.98
CA TYR A 12 -0.76 -1.67 -4.03
C TYR A 12 -1.96 -2.32 -3.34
N ARG A 13 -2.82 -3.00 -4.10
CA ARG A 13 -3.99 -3.65 -3.54
C ARG A 13 -3.61 -4.71 -2.52
N GLU A 14 -2.61 -5.54 -2.82
CA GLU A 14 -2.15 -6.57 -1.91
C GLU A 14 -1.55 -5.99 -0.64
N GLU A 15 -0.66 -5.01 -0.81
CA GLU A 15 0.02 -4.40 0.34
C GLU A 15 -0.96 -3.59 1.19
N ASN A 16 -1.90 -2.90 0.56
CA ASN A 16 -2.90 -2.14 1.28
C ASN A 16 -3.84 -3.05 2.06
N LYS A 17 -4.18 -4.20 1.49
CA LYS A 17 -5.00 -5.19 2.17
C LYS A 17 -4.32 -5.70 3.43
N ASP A 18 -3.02 -6.03 3.33
CA ASP A 18 -2.24 -6.45 4.48
C ASP A 18 -2.13 -5.34 5.51
N TYR A 19 -1.87 -4.11 5.06
CA TYR A 19 -1.76 -2.97 5.95
C TYR A 19 -3.06 -2.76 6.72
N MET A 20 -4.21 -2.80 6.04
CA MET A 20 -5.50 -2.61 6.70
C MET A 20 -5.80 -3.71 7.69
N LYS A 21 -5.43 -4.95 7.36
CA LYS A 21 -5.61 -6.08 8.27
C LYS A 21 -4.77 -5.89 9.52
N GLN A 22 -3.51 -5.54 9.39
CA GLN A 22 -2.63 -5.35 10.53
C GLN A 22 -3.07 -4.16 11.38
N ASN A 23 -3.49 -3.08 10.73
CA ASN A 23 -3.99 -1.90 11.43
C ASN A 23 -5.25 -2.22 12.23
N ASP A 24 -6.14 -3.02 11.66
CA ASP A 24 -7.36 -3.44 12.35
C ASP A 24 -7.03 -4.29 13.57
N MET A 25 -6.09 -5.20 13.44
CA MET A 25 -5.63 -6.01 14.56
C MET A 25 -5.03 -5.14 15.67
N LEU A 26 -4.25 -4.14 15.27
CA LEU A 26 -3.65 -3.22 16.23
C LEU A 26 -4.71 -2.44 17.00
N GLU A 27 -5.77 -1.99 16.33
CA GLU A 27 -6.84 -1.24 16.97
C GLU A 27 -7.68 -2.11 17.88
N LYS A 28 -7.98 -3.34 17.45
CA LYS A 28 -8.89 -4.21 18.21
C LYS A 28 -8.20 -4.98 19.32
N LYS A 29 -6.98 -5.42 19.08
CA LYS A 29 -6.26 -6.31 20.01
C LYS A 29 -5.10 -5.63 20.70
N GLY A 30 -4.75 -4.42 20.30
CA GLY A 30 -3.63 -3.69 20.85
C GLY A 30 -2.28 -4.13 20.29
N ASN A 31 -2.24 -5.12 19.40
CA ASN A 31 -1.03 -5.54 18.72
C ASN A 31 -1.39 -6.20 17.40
N CYS A 32 -0.38 -6.34 16.54
CA CYS A 32 -0.54 -7.02 15.26
C CYS A 32 0.55 -8.09 15.12
N GLU A 33 0.49 -8.84 14.02
CA GLU A 33 1.46 -9.90 13.77
C GLU A 33 2.85 -9.37 13.41
N MET A 34 2.92 -8.11 13.03
CA MET A 34 4.18 -7.47 12.64
C MET A 34 4.80 -6.73 13.82
N THR A 35 6.13 -6.61 13.79
CA THR A 35 6.83 -5.71 14.70
C THR A 35 6.48 -4.27 14.33
N ASP A 36 6.70 -3.33 15.26
CA ASP A 36 6.46 -1.91 14.96
C ASP A 36 7.27 -1.44 13.76
N GLU A 37 8.53 -1.89 13.67
CA GLU A 37 9.39 -1.52 12.57
C GLU A 37 8.84 -2.02 11.23
N ASP A 38 8.44 -3.30 11.18
CA ASP A 38 7.87 -3.88 9.97
C ASP A 38 6.57 -3.18 9.58
N PHE A 39 5.75 -2.84 10.56
CA PHE A 39 4.49 -2.13 10.29
C PHE A 39 4.76 -0.76 9.68
N HIS A 40 5.75 -0.04 10.19
CA HIS A 40 6.11 1.27 9.64
C HIS A 40 6.68 1.15 8.22
N ILE A 41 7.45 0.10 7.96
CA ILE A 41 7.96 -0.14 6.60
C ILE A 41 6.81 -0.40 5.64
N LEU A 42 5.85 -1.22 6.04
CA LEU A 42 4.68 -1.52 5.22
C LEU A 42 3.86 -0.25 4.96
N GLN A 43 3.67 0.57 6.00
CA GLN A 43 2.95 1.82 5.86
C GLN A 43 3.62 2.74 4.84
N GLY A 44 4.94 2.88 4.94
CA GLY A 44 5.71 3.69 3.99
C GLY A 44 5.61 3.17 2.57
N TRP A 45 5.63 1.84 2.42
CA TRP A 45 5.51 1.20 1.11
C TRP A 45 4.15 1.48 0.47
N VAL A 46 3.08 1.33 1.25
CA VAL A 46 1.71 1.61 0.78
C VAL A 46 1.58 3.07 0.37
N GLU A 47 2.09 3.98 1.18
CA GLU A 47 2.03 5.41 0.87
C GLU A 47 2.82 5.75 -0.40
N ALA A 48 3.99 5.13 -0.58
CA ALA A 48 4.80 5.36 -1.77
C ALA A 48 4.09 4.88 -3.02
N LEU A 49 3.47 3.71 -2.98
CA LEU A 49 2.72 3.18 -4.11
C LEU A 49 1.51 4.06 -4.43
N GLU A 50 0.83 4.53 -3.40
CA GLU A 50 -0.31 5.43 -3.58
C GLU A 50 0.12 6.73 -4.26
N TYR A 51 1.27 7.28 -3.85
CA TYR A 51 1.82 8.48 -4.44
C TYR A 51 2.14 8.28 -5.92
N VAL A 52 2.77 7.16 -6.26
CA VAL A 52 3.11 6.85 -7.65
C VAL A 52 1.85 6.75 -8.50
N LEU A 53 0.83 6.06 -8.00
CA LEU A 53 -0.43 5.91 -8.74
C LEU A 53 -1.14 7.24 -8.92
N LYS A 54 -1.08 8.10 -7.91
CA LYS A 54 -1.67 9.43 -8.00
C LYS A 54 -0.95 10.28 -9.05
N LEU A 55 0.37 10.22 -9.08
CA LEU A 55 1.14 10.93 -10.09
C LEU A 55 0.82 10.44 -11.49
N ALA A 56 0.71 9.13 -11.66
CA ALA A 56 0.39 8.55 -12.96
C ALA A 56 -0.99 9.03 -13.44
N LYS A 57 -1.95 9.09 -12.54
CA LYS A 57 -3.28 9.57 -12.86
C LYS A 57 -3.26 11.04 -13.25
N ASP A 58 -2.56 11.86 -12.46
CA ASP A 58 -2.47 13.30 -12.72
C ASP A 58 -1.81 13.59 -14.05
N LYS A 59 -0.87 12.75 -14.48
CA LYS A 59 -0.19 12.91 -15.76
C LYS A 59 -0.88 12.19 -16.90
N GLY A 60 -1.99 11.51 -16.63
CA GLY A 60 -2.73 10.79 -17.65
C GLY A 60 -2.04 9.53 -18.15
N LEU A 61 -1.10 8.99 -17.39
CA LEU A 61 -0.36 7.81 -17.81
C LEU A 61 -1.14 6.51 -17.66
N ASP A 62 -2.23 6.54 -16.90
CA ASP A 62 -3.05 5.37 -16.63
C ASP A 62 -4.18 5.18 -17.65
N LYS A 63 -4.21 5.99 -18.68
CA LYS A 63 -5.23 5.89 -19.75
C LYS A 63 -4.83 4.90 -20.83
#